data_b1045c60ccb0ea715046f9c964e85672
#
_entry.id   b1045c60ccb0ea715046f9c964e85672
#
_cell.length_a   1.000
_cell.length_b   1.000
_cell.length_c   1.000
_cell.angle_alpha   90.00
_cell.angle_beta   90.00
_cell.angle_gamma   90.00
#
_symmetry.space_group_name_H-M   'P 1'
#
loop_
_entity.id
_entity.type
_entity.pdbx_description
1 polymer ?
#
loop_
_entity_poly.entity_id
_entity_poly.type
_entity_poly.pdbx_seq_one_letter_code
_entity_poly.pdbx_strand_id
1 'polypeptide(L)' 'EGRLATIRGLVTPVTWDDKGNVLAAAISTHFEEEYLVDDNARGEELIAFLRQRAKVSGFIIQNENGKKIISVEKYEVLED' A
#
# COMPACT_ATOMS: atom_id res chain seq x y z
N GLU A 1 -9.04 -0.89 -15.59
CA GLU A 1 -8.95 -2.28 -15.22
C GLU A 1 -7.69 -2.58 -14.44
N GLY A 2 -7.80 -3.50 -13.49
CA GLY A 2 -6.68 -3.86 -12.66
C GLY A 2 -5.86 -5.00 -13.24
N ARG A 3 -4.63 -5.09 -12.80
CA ARG A 3 -3.72 -6.15 -13.17
C ARG A 3 -3.17 -6.78 -11.89
N LEU A 4 -3.22 -8.11 -11.82
CA LEU A 4 -2.69 -8.80 -10.66
C LEU A 4 -1.17 -8.69 -10.64
N ALA A 5 -0.64 -8.30 -9.51
CA ALA A 5 0.80 -8.11 -9.37
C ALA A 5 1.22 -8.30 -7.93
N THR A 6 2.52 -8.51 -7.74
CA THR A 6 3.13 -8.60 -6.42
C THR A 6 4.22 -7.55 -6.34
N ILE A 7 4.18 -6.73 -5.30
CA ILE A 7 5.18 -5.69 -5.10
C ILE A 7 5.78 -5.82 -3.71
N ARG A 8 7.00 -5.34 -3.55
CA ARG A 8 7.69 -5.31 -2.27
C ARG A 8 8.12 -3.89 -1.98
N GLY A 9 7.95 -3.47 -0.77
CA GLY A 9 8.36 -2.13 -0.40
C GLY A 9 8.09 -1.83 1.04
N LEU A 10 8.31 -0.57 1.38
CA LEU A 10 8.10 -0.07 2.72
C LEU A 10 6.69 0.48 2.83
N VAL A 11 6.00 0.11 3.92
CA VAL A 11 4.68 0.64 4.19
C VAL A 11 4.85 2.05 4.76
N THR A 12 4.31 3.04 4.05
CA THR A 12 4.47 4.43 4.44
C THR A 12 3.11 5.09 4.68
N PRO A 13 3.04 6.05 5.63
CA PRO A 13 1.79 6.77 5.85
C PRO A 13 1.59 7.82 4.77
N VAL A 14 0.33 8.05 4.38
CA VAL A 14 0.00 9.01 3.34
C VAL A 14 -0.92 10.11 3.87
N THR A 15 -1.91 9.74 4.68
CA THR A 15 -2.93 10.66 5.13
C THR A 15 -3.18 10.47 6.62
N TRP A 16 -3.41 11.57 7.33
CA TRP A 16 -3.67 11.54 8.78
C TRP A 16 -4.96 12.29 9.08
N ASP A 17 -5.59 11.93 10.20
CA ASP A 17 -6.73 12.70 10.71
C ASP A 17 -6.23 13.84 11.62
N ASP A 18 -7.16 14.57 12.21
CA ASP A 18 -6.84 15.72 13.06
C ASP A 18 -6.08 15.34 14.33
N LYS A 19 -6.15 14.08 14.72
CA LYS A 19 -5.51 13.59 15.94
C LYS A 19 -4.18 12.91 15.65
N GLY A 20 -3.75 12.89 14.40
CA GLY A 20 -2.50 12.28 14.01
C GLY A 20 -2.57 10.79 13.72
N ASN A 21 -3.77 10.22 13.69
CA ASN A 21 -3.93 8.82 13.32
C ASN A 21 -3.81 8.65 11.82
N VAL A 22 -3.11 7.62 11.37
CA VAL A 22 -2.93 7.37 9.96
C VAL A 22 -4.22 6.81 9.37
N LEU A 23 -4.70 7.42 8.31
CA LEU A 23 -5.93 7.01 7.63
C LEU A 23 -5.65 6.18 6.38
N ALA A 24 -4.52 6.37 5.75
CA ALA A 24 -4.17 5.67 4.52
C ALA A 24 -2.68 5.44 4.44
N ALA A 25 -2.31 4.38 3.72
CA ALA A 25 -0.91 4.00 3.56
C ALA A 25 -0.59 3.77 2.09
N ALA A 26 0.70 3.67 1.81
CA ALA A 26 1.19 3.36 0.48
C ALA A 26 2.36 2.40 0.62
N ILE A 27 2.68 1.73 -0.49
CA ILE A 27 3.86 0.88 -0.56
C ILE A 27 4.89 1.61 -1.41
N SER A 28 6.02 1.95 -0.81
CA SER A 28 7.12 2.62 -1.50
C SER A 28 8.13 1.56 -1.91
N THR A 29 8.27 1.33 -3.20
CA THR A 29 9.13 0.26 -3.70
C THR A 29 10.58 0.71 -3.80
N HIS A 30 11.45 -0.27 -4.02
CA HIS A 30 12.88 -0.03 -4.21
C HIS A 30 13.17 0.85 -5.43
N PHE A 31 12.27 0.86 -6.39
CA PHE A 31 12.43 1.65 -7.62
C PHE A 31 11.81 3.03 -7.52
N GLU A 32 11.57 3.51 -6.31
CA GLU A 32 10.99 4.83 -6.05
C GLU A 32 9.57 4.98 -6.61
N GLU A 33 8.89 3.86 -6.79
CA GLU A 33 7.48 3.87 -7.14
C GLU A 33 6.63 3.81 -5.88
N GLU A 34 5.50 4.47 -5.92
CA GLU A 34 4.59 4.49 -4.79
C GLU A 34 3.23 3.97 -5.24
N TYR A 35 2.71 2.99 -4.51
CA TYR A 35 1.40 2.43 -4.77
C TYR A 35 0.50 2.74 -3.59
N LEU A 36 -0.55 3.51 -3.82
CA LEU A 36 -1.52 3.79 -2.77
C LEU A 36 -2.29 2.51 -2.45
N VAL A 37 -2.43 2.22 -1.17
CA VAL A 37 -3.16 1.04 -0.73
C VAL A 37 -4.65 1.38 -0.72
N ASP A 38 -5.44 0.58 -1.43
CA ASP A 38 -6.87 0.80 -1.52
C ASP A 38 -7.53 0.56 -0.16
N ASP A 39 -8.65 1.24 0.04
CA ASP A 39 -9.37 1.22 1.30
C ASP A 39 -10.28 -0.01 1.38
N ASN A 40 -9.67 -1.18 1.54
CA ASN A 40 -10.40 -2.40 1.78
C ASN A 40 -9.86 -3.05 3.06
N ALA A 41 -10.46 -4.17 3.47
CA ALA A 41 -10.11 -4.78 4.76
C ALA A 41 -8.63 -5.14 4.86
N ARG A 42 -8.06 -5.71 3.79
CA ARG A 42 -6.65 -6.09 3.80
C ARG A 42 -5.74 -4.87 3.77
N GLY A 43 -6.15 -3.82 3.03
CA GLY A 43 -5.38 -2.59 2.99
C GLY A 43 -5.34 -1.90 4.35
N GLU A 44 -6.44 -1.91 5.07
CA GLU A 44 -6.48 -1.31 6.40
C GLU A 44 -5.56 -2.04 7.38
N GLU A 45 -5.42 -3.34 7.24
CA GLU A 45 -4.53 -4.10 8.12
C GLU A 45 -3.07 -3.64 7.99
N LEU A 46 -2.68 -3.19 6.81
CA LEU A 46 -1.31 -2.74 6.59
C LEU A 46 -0.95 -1.48 7.39
N ILE A 47 -1.94 -0.71 7.81
CA ILE A 47 -1.70 0.48 8.62
C ILE A 47 -1.03 0.11 9.95
N ALA A 48 -1.24 -1.12 10.43
CA ALA A 48 -0.61 -1.58 11.66
C ALA A 48 0.89 -1.86 11.47
N PHE A 49 1.38 -1.88 10.23
CA PHE A 49 2.76 -2.25 9.92
C PHE A 49 3.53 -1.12 9.26
N LEU A 50 3.22 0.11 9.64
CA LEU A 50 3.91 1.29 9.10
C LEU A 50 5.41 1.19 9.33
N ARG A 51 6.17 1.60 8.32
CA ARG A 51 7.63 1.63 8.33
C ARG A 51 8.26 0.25 8.35
N GLN A 52 7.46 -0.78 8.09
CA GLN A 52 7.96 -2.13 7.92
C GLN A 52 7.89 -2.52 6.46
N ARG A 53 8.75 -3.41 6.07
CA ARG A 53 8.75 -3.90 4.69
C ARG A 53 7.69 -4.98 4.54
N ALA A 54 7.04 -4.97 3.39
CA ALA A 54 5.98 -5.94 3.12
C ALA A 54 6.01 -6.36 1.67
N LYS A 55 5.58 -7.60 1.43
CA LYS A 55 5.30 -8.12 0.11
C LYS A 55 3.80 -8.14 -0.03
N VAL A 56 3.29 -7.43 -1.03
CA VAL A 56 1.86 -7.21 -1.19
C VAL A 56 1.42 -7.70 -2.56
N SER A 57 0.39 -8.51 -2.59
CA SER A 57 -0.19 -9.01 -3.84
C SER A 57 -1.60 -8.51 -3.98
N GLY A 58 -1.97 -8.09 -5.18
CA GLY A 58 -3.29 -7.59 -5.44
C GLY A 58 -3.40 -7.02 -6.83
N PHE A 59 -4.49 -6.32 -7.07
CA PHE A 59 -4.74 -5.70 -8.37
C PHE A 59 -4.27 -4.26 -8.38
N ILE A 60 -3.47 -3.92 -9.38
CA ILE A 60 -2.96 -2.57 -9.53
C ILE A 60 -3.82 -1.85 -10.56
N ILE A 61 -4.33 -0.69 -10.16
CA ILE A 61 -5.17 0.16 -10.98
C ILE A 61 -4.49 1.52 -11.08
N GLN A 62 -4.44 2.08 -12.27
CA GLN A 62 -3.92 3.41 -12.46
C GLN A 62 -5.10 4.35 -12.72
N ASN A 63 -5.22 5.39 -11.90
CA ASN A 63 -6.33 6.32 -12.05
C ASN A 63 -6.03 7.37 -13.12
N GLU A 64 -6.99 8.27 -13.36
CA GLU A 64 -6.88 9.27 -14.40
C GLU A 64 -5.70 10.22 -14.21
N ASN A 65 -5.27 10.40 -12.98
CA ASN A 65 -4.16 11.29 -12.65
C ASN A 65 -2.81 10.59 -12.72
N GLY A 66 -2.79 9.34 -13.15
CA GLY A 66 -1.56 8.59 -13.24
C GLY A 66 -1.11 7.95 -11.93
N LYS A 67 -1.89 8.09 -10.88
CA LYS A 67 -1.54 7.47 -9.61
C LYS A 67 -1.85 5.99 -9.62
N LYS A 68 -0.94 5.21 -9.08
CA LYS A 68 -1.09 3.76 -9.00
C LYS A 68 -1.72 3.40 -7.66
N ILE A 69 -2.72 2.55 -7.71
CA ILE A 69 -3.45 2.09 -6.53
C ILE A 69 -3.42 0.58 -6.53
N ILE A 70 -3.12 -0.02 -5.39
CA ILE A 70 -3.16 -1.47 -5.26
C ILE A 70 -4.30 -1.89 -4.34
N SER A 71 -5.16 -2.76 -4.87
CA SER A 71 -6.22 -3.38 -4.09
C SER A 71 -5.67 -4.68 -3.53
N VAL A 72 -5.35 -4.68 -2.25
CA VAL A 72 -4.61 -5.77 -1.62
C VAL A 72 -5.48 -7.00 -1.43
N GLU A 73 -5.01 -8.15 -1.94
CA GLU A 73 -5.66 -9.42 -1.70
C GLU A 73 -4.96 -10.21 -0.60
N LYS A 74 -3.63 -10.11 -0.57
CA LYS A 74 -2.86 -10.74 0.50
C LYS A 74 -1.54 -10.00 0.66
N TYR A 75 -0.96 -10.13 1.83
CA TYR A 75 0.33 -9.49 2.10
C TYR A 75 1.11 -10.34 3.08
N GLU A 76 2.40 -10.05 3.16
CA GLU A 76 3.29 -10.70 4.10
C GLU A 76 4.26 -9.63 4.61
N VAL A 77 4.34 -9.48 5.93
CA VAL A 77 5.31 -8.55 6.51
C VAL A 77 6.66 -9.24 6.52
N LEU A 78 7.65 -8.56 5.96
CA LEU A 78 8.99 -9.12 5.81
C LEU A 78 9.84 -8.74 7.01
N GLU A 79 10.61 -9.69 7.51
CA GLU A 79 11.56 -9.43 8.58
C GLU A 79 12.93 -9.24 7.98
N ASP A 80 13.68 -8.32 8.57
CA ASP A 80 15.06 -8.08 8.13
C ASP A 80 16.03 -9.12 8.67
#